data_08933909a57351fef29f7a0b72577059
#
_entry.id   08933909a57351fef29f7a0b72577059
#
_cell.length_a   1.000
_cell.length_b   1.000
_cell.length_c   1.000
_cell.angle_alpha   90.00
_cell.angle_beta   90.00
_cell.angle_gamma   90.00
#
_symmetry.space_group_name_H-M   'P 1'
#
loop_
_entity.id
_entity.type
_entity.pdbx_description
1 polymer ?
#
loop_
_entity_poly.entity_id
_entity_poly.type
_entity_poly.pdbx_seq_one_letter_code
_entity_poly.pdbx_strand_id
1 'polypeptide(L)'
;MNAIETQNLTRDYNGLRAVDGISFAVEAGEIFGFLGPNGAGKTTTIKMLTGQLRPTSGTARVMGCDVVTQRQQLKPQIGVVFEYQNIYERLSARDNLVFAARLYGVDKSRVEAVLRQVGLTGRERERTSKYSNGMKQRLLIARALLHQPRVLFLDEPTRGLDPAVAREIRAIVADLARQGTTVFLTTHYMEEADQLSRRVAIIDHGRVVALDSPGSLKASHGQRQVMLALKNGETVTLALDDEGDARRLAELSASGTVQTMRTTEATLEDVFLKLTGRSLA
;
A
#
# COMPACT_ATOMS: atom_id res chain seq x y z
N MET A 1 18.23 -2.84 10.20
CA MET A 1 18.13 -4.27 9.79
C MET A 1 17.01 -4.36 8.77
N ASN A 2 17.26 -4.98 7.64
CA ASN A 2 16.23 -5.12 6.60
C ASN A 2 15.26 -6.26 6.96
N ALA A 3 13.97 -5.97 6.87
CA ALA A 3 12.91 -6.96 7.05
C ALA A 3 12.62 -7.70 5.73
N ILE A 4 12.77 -7.01 4.59
CA ILE A 4 12.60 -7.60 3.26
C ILE A 4 13.79 -7.17 2.40
N GLU A 5 14.33 -8.10 1.61
CA GLU A 5 15.38 -7.85 0.63
C GLU A 5 15.08 -8.61 -0.66
N THR A 6 15.21 -7.94 -1.79
CA THR A 6 15.07 -8.56 -3.11
C THR A 6 16.28 -8.21 -3.97
N GLN A 7 16.73 -9.17 -4.79
CA GLN A 7 17.82 -8.98 -5.73
C GLN A 7 17.43 -9.58 -7.08
N ASN A 8 17.24 -8.73 -8.08
CA ASN A 8 16.87 -9.08 -9.47
C ASN A 8 15.67 -10.07 -9.52
N LEU A 9 14.71 -9.88 -8.60
CA LEU A 9 13.55 -10.78 -8.46
C LEU A 9 12.69 -10.72 -9.70
N THR A 10 12.48 -11.86 -10.34
CA THR A 10 11.80 -11.97 -11.65
C THR A 10 10.75 -13.07 -11.61
N ARG A 11 9.62 -12.82 -12.29
CA ARG A 11 8.59 -13.82 -12.51
C ARG A 11 8.03 -13.76 -13.93
N ASP A 12 8.17 -14.87 -14.64
CA ASP A 12 7.61 -15.10 -15.98
C ASP A 12 6.42 -16.07 -15.91
N TYR A 13 5.35 -15.79 -16.68
CA TYR A 13 4.21 -16.65 -16.88
C TYR A 13 4.01 -16.86 -18.39
N ASN A 14 4.34 -18.04 -18.91
CA ASN A 14 4.06 -18.42 -20.31
C ASN A 14 4.35 -17.30 -21.33
N GLY A 15 5.51 -16.66 -21.22
CA GLY A 15 5.95 -15.57 -22.10
C GLY A 15 5.58 -14.15 -21.64
N LEU A 16 4.74 -14.01 -20.62
CA LEU A 16 4.47 -12.71 -19.97
C LEU A 16 5.39 -12.53 -18.77
N ARG A 17 6.24 -11.50 -18.79
CA ARG A 17 7.08 -11.12 -17.67
C ARG A 17 6.29 -10.20 -16.72
N ALA A 18 5.77 -10.80 -15.65
CA ALA A 18 4.94 -10.08 -14.68
C ALA A 18 5.74 -9.26 -13.67
N VAL A 19 6.98 -9.71 -13.36
CA VAL A 19 7.96 -8.98 -12.53
C VAL A 19 9.31 -9.14 -13.19
N ASP A 20 10.03 -8.03 -13.38
CA ASP A 20 11.24 -7.95 -14.19
C ASP A 20 12.40 -7.34 -13.39
N GLY A 21 13.19 -8.19 -12.76
CA GLY A 21 14.46 -7.84 -12.13
C GLY A 21 14.35 -6.83 -10.98
N ILE A 22 13.30 -6.83 -10.18
CA ILE A 22 13.14 -5.86 -9.11
C ILE A 22 14.12 -6.10 -7.96
N SER A 23 14.74 -5.00 -7.50
CA SER A 23 15.69 -5.00 -6.38
C SER A 23 15.37 -3.86 -5.45
N PHE A 24 15.02 -4.18 -4.19
CA PHE A 24 14.75 -3.21 -3.13
C PHE A 24 14.95 -3.83 -1.75
N ALA A 25 15.02 -2.97 -0.74
CA ALA A 25 15.04 -3.38 0.66
C ALA A 25 14.01 -2.59 1.48
N VAL A 26 13.38 -3.27 2.45
CA VAL A 26 12.43 -2.70 3.41
C VAL A 26 13.03 -2.80 4.80
N GLU A 27 13.08 -1.68 5.51
CA GLU A 27 13.58 -1.61 6.88
C GLU A 27 12.58 -2.21 7.88
N ALA A 28 13.09 -2.76 8.98
CA ALA A 28 12.22 -3.27 10.04
C ALA A 28 11.44 -2.12 10.71
N GLY A 29 10.12 -2.33 10.87
CA GLY A 29 9.22 -1.36 11.51
C GLY A 29 8.72 -0.24 10.60
N GLU A 30 9.10 -0.19 9.31
CA GLU A 30 8.54 0.80 8.40
C GLU A 30 7.25 0.32 7.74
N ILE A 31 6.44 1.29 7.28
CA ILE A 31 5.39 1.05 6.28
C ILE A 31 6.02 1.36 4.92
N PHE A 32 6.12 0.34 4.09
CA PHE A 32 6.64 0.43 2.73
C PHE A 32 5.51 0.29 1.72
N GLY A 33 5.29 1.34 0.93
CA GLY A 33 4.30 1.37 -0.14
C GLY A 33 4.85 0.75 -1.43
N PHE A 34 4.11 -0.13 -2.04
CA PHE A 34 4.42 -0.70 -3.35
C PHE A 34 3.30 -0.34 -4.32
N LEU A 35 3.52 0.75 -5.04
CA LEU A 35 2.51 1.53 -5.73
C LEU A 35 2.56 1.31 -7.24
N GLY A 36 1.40 1.11 -7.87
CA GLY A 36 1.34 0.95 -9.33
C GLY A 36 -0.05 0.56 -9.81
N PRO A 37 -0.28 0.63 -11.13
CA PRO A 37 -1.57 0.29 -11.74
C PRO A 37 -1.91 -1.19 -11.61
N ASN A 38 -3.13 -1.54 -11.98
CA ASN A 38 -3.54 -2.93 -12.08
C ASN A 38 -2.69 -3.64 -13.15
N GLY A 39 -2.24 -4.87 -12.84
CA GLY A 39 -1.36 -5.63 -13.73
C GLY A 39 0.14 -5.25 -13.65
N ALA A 40 0.54 -4.25 -12.87
CA ALA A 40 1.95 -3.86 -12.74
C ALA A 40 2.86 -4.90 -12.06
N GLY A 41 2.31 -5.97 -11.46
CA GLY A 41 3.09 -7.01 -10.78
C GLY A 41 3.00 -7.01 -9.26
N LYS A 42 2.17 -6.15 -8.63
CA LYS A 42 2.07 -5.98 -7.17
C LYS A 42 1.73 -7.29 -6.43
N THR A 43 0.60 -7.91 -6.75
CA THR A 43 0.18 -9.18 -6.14
C THR A 43 1.15 -10.32 -6.43
N THR A 44 1.75 -10.35 -7.62
CA THR A 44 2.79 -11.33 -7.99
C THR A 44 4.01 -11.18 -7.09
N THR A 45 4.44 -9.96 -6.82
CA THR A 45 5.54 -9.66 -5.90
C THR A 45 5.22 -10.14 -4.48
N ILE A 46 4.04 -9.80 -3.92
CA ILE A 46 3.60 -10.31 -2.61
C ILE A 46 3.63 -11.85 -2.57
N LYS A 47 3.10 -12.52 -3.59
CA LYS A 47 3.09 -14.00 -3.64
C LYS A 47 4.50 -14.60 -3.64
N MET A 48 5.47 -13.95 -4.28
CA MET A 48 6.87 -14.37 -4.23
C MET A 48 7.48 -14.13 -2.84
N LEU A 49 7.30 -12.94 -2.26
CA LEU A 49 7.82 -12.58 -0.94
C LEU A 49 7.25 -13.44 0.19
N THR A 50 6.01 -13.88 0.05
CA THR A 50 5.35 -14.76 1.02
C THR A 50 5.62 -16.26 0.78
N GLY A 51 6.45 -16.59 -0.21
CA GLY A 51 6.79 -17.98 -0.57
C GLY A 51 5.65 -18.77 -1.21
N GLN A 52 4.54 -18.14 -1.61
CA GLN A 52 3.43 -18.82 -2.29
C GLN A 52 3.73 -19.06 -3.77
N LEU A 53 4.59 -18.25 -4.35
CA LEU A 53 5.01 -18.34 -5.73
C LEU A 53 6.54 -18.39 -5.80
N ARG A 54 7.08 -19.37 -6.52
CA ARG A 54 8.53 -19.44 -6.74
C ARG A 54 8.95 -18.43 -7.79
N PRO A 55 9.98 -17.58 -7.55
CA PRO A 55 10.57 -16.74 -8.59
C PRO A 55 11.09 -17.56 -9.77
N THR A 56 11.07 -16.99 -10.97
CA THR A 56 11.75 -17.56 -12.15
C THR A 56 13.25 -17.38 -12.04
N SER A 57 13.68 -16.20 -11.55
CA SER A 57 15.09 -15.89 -11.26
C SER A 57 15.20 -14.82 -10.17
N GLY A 58 16.41 -14.53 -9.73
CA GLY A 58 16.67 -13.64 -8.60
C GLY A 58 16.40 -14.27 -7.24
N THR A 59 16.55 -13.49 -6.19
CA THR A 59 16.40 -13.94 -4.80
C THR A 59 15.56 -12.97 -3.99
N ALA A 60 14.88 -13.48 -2.96
CA ALA A 60 14.23 -12.66 -1.96
C ALA A 60 14.40 -13.28 -0.57
N ARG A 61 14.57 -12.41 0.42
CA ARG A 61 14.59 -12.78 1.84
C ARG A 61 13.60 -11.93 2.61
N VAL A 62 12.90 -12.56 3.55
CA VAL A 62 11.99 -11.88 4.47
C VAL A 62 12.36 -12.33 5.87
N MET A 63 12.65 -11.37 6.75
CA MET A 63 13.18 -11.62 8.10
C MET A 63 14.40 -12.54 8.10
N GLY A 64 15.29 -12.40 7.11
CA GLY A 64 16.46 -13.24 6.91
C GLY A 64 16.19 -14.61 6.29
N CYS A 65 14.93 -15.07 6.22
CA CYS A 65 14.55 -16.34 5.61
C CYS A 65 14.46 -16.24 4.09
N ASP A 66 15.12 -17.12 3.37
CA ASP A 66 14.96 -17.26 1.92
C ASP A 66 13.54 -17.76 1.59
N VAL A 67 12.84 -17.04 0.72
CA VAL A 67 11.42 -17.27 0.41
C VAL A 67 11.15 -18.59 -0.33
N VAL A 68 12.18 -19.25 -0.87
CA VAL A 68 12.06 -20.51 -1.60
C VAL A 68 12.43 -21.69 -0.71
N THR A 69 13.59 -21.63 -0.06
CA THR A 69 14.19 -22.77 0.65
C THR A 69 13.78 -22.82 2.14
N GLN A 70 13.41 -21.68 2.75
CA GLN A 70 13.10 -21.57 4.17
C GLN A 70 11.63 -21.20 4.46
N ARG A 71 10.70 -21.65 3.62
CA ARG A 71 9.26 -21.34 3.71
C ARG A 71 8.63 -21.67 5.07
N GLN A 72 9.04 -22.76 5.70
CA GLN A 72 8.48 -23.16 6.99
C GLN A 72 8.91 -22.21 8.11
N GLN A 73 10.12 -21.68 8.03
CA GLN A 73 10.65 -20.69 8.99
C GLN A 73 10.06 -19.30 8.72
N LEU A 74 9.73 -19.00 7.46
CA LEU A 74 9.12 -17.74 7.06
C LEU A 74 7.67 -17.60 7.51
N LYS A 75 6.84 -18.65 7.35
CA LYS A 75 5.39 -18.59 7.60
C LYS A 75 4.98 -18.02 8.96
N PRO A 76 5.59 -18.39 10.11
CA PRO A 76 5.23 -17.82 11.40
C PRO A 76 5.65 -16.35 11.58
N GLN A 77 6.51 -15.82 10.70
CA GLN A 77 7.01 -14.45 10.80
C GLN A 77 6.18 -13.45 9.98
N ILE A 78 5.27 -13.93 9.12
CA ILE A 78 4.52 -13.10 8.20
C ILE A 78 3.01 -13.25 8.39
N GLY A 79 2.28 -12.13 8.33
CA GLY A 79 0.83 -12.08 8.15
C GLY A 79 0.52 -11.63 6.72
N VAL A 80 -0.52 -12.16 6.11
CA VAL A 80 -0.89 -11.81 4.73
C VAL A 80 -2.39 -11.59 4.63
N VAL A 81 -2.76 -10.44 4.04
CA VAL A 81 -4.13 -10.12 3.66
C VAL A 81 -4.13 -9.86 2.16
N PHE A 82 -4.79 -10.71 1.40
CA PHE A 82 -4.99 -10.53 -0.03
C PHE A 82 -6.27 -9.76 -0.31
N GLU A 83 -6.36 -9.19 -1.50
CA GLU A 83 -7.53 -8.46 -2.00
C GLU A 83 -8.83 -9.28 -1.90
N TYR A 84 -8.78 -10.58 -2.24
CA TYR A 84 -9.95 -11.44 -2.17
C TYR A 84 -10.25 -11.90 -0.75
N GLN A 85 -11.48 -11.62 -0.31
CA GLN A 85 -11.95 -11.96 1.03
C GLN A 85 -12.26 -13.46 1.16
N ASN A 86 -11.39 -14.20 1.85
CA ASN A 86 -11.56 -15.63 2.13
C ASN A 86 -12.02 -15.84 3.58
N ILE A 87 -13.25 -15.42 3.89
CA ILE A 87 -13.89 -15.53 5.21
C ILE A 87 -14.97 -16.63 5.16
N TYR A 88 -15.10 -17.41 6.23
CA TYR A 88 -16.20 -18.36 6.39
C TYR A 88 -17.47 -17.61 6.79
N GLU A 89 -18.28 -17.21 5.82
CA GLU A 89 -19.43 -16.32 6.01
C GLU A 89 -20.53 -16.89 6.93
N ARG A 90 -20.63 -18.21 7.06
CA ARG A 90 -21.59 -18.89 7.96
C ARG A 90 -21.14 -18.88 9.42
N LEU A 91 -19.87 -18.62 9.68
CA LEU A 91 -19.30 -18.53 11.03
C LEU A 91 -19.37 -17.10 11.55
N SER A 92 -19.33 -16.96 12.88
CA SER A 92 -19.09 -15.67 13.51
C SER A 92 -17.64 -15.20 13.30
N ALA A 93 -17.37 -13.91 13.52
CA ALA A 93 -16.00 -13.40 13.46
C ALA A 93 -15.10 -14.12 14.47
N ARG A 94 -15.59 -14.32 15.68
CA ARG A 94 -14.88 -15.06 16.72
C ARG A 94 -14.55 -16.50 16.29
N ASP A 95 -15.51 -17.21 15.69
CA ASP A 95 -15.28 -18.59 15.24
C ASP A 95 -14.29 -18.66 14.07
N ASN A 96 -14.35 -17.70 13.14
CA ASN A 96 -13.33 -17.56 12.09
C ASN A 96 -11.92 -17.43 12.68
N LEU A 97 -11.76 -16.59 13.71
CA LEU A 97 -10.46 -16.39 14.36
C LEU A 97 -10.05 -17.58 15.22
N VAL A 98 -10.98 -18.22 15.94
CA VAL A 98 -10.69 -19.46 16.71
C VAL A 98 -10.23 -20.57 15.78
N PHE A 99 -10.88 -20.73 14.62
CA PHE A 99 -10.45 -21.70 13.63
C PHE A 99 -9.03 -21.42 13.15
N ALA A 100 -8.74 -20.16 12.78
CA ALA A 100 -7.40 -19.76 12.34
C ALA A 100 -6.35 -19.91 13.47
N ALA A 101 -6.69 -19.55 14.71
CA ALA A 101 -5.79 -19.71 15.86
C ALA A 101 -5.36 -21.17 16.07
N ARG A 102 -6.30 -22.11 15.89
CA ARG A 102 -5.98 -23.56 15.95
C ARG A 102 -5.00 -23.98 14.85
N LEU A 103 -5.15 -23.46 13.62
CA LEU A 103 -4.23 -23.78 12.51
C LEU A 103 -2.82 -23.24 12.75
N TYR A 104 -2.70 -22.08 13.43
CA TYR A 104 -1.41 -21.47 13.79
C TYR A 104 -0.83 -22.02 15.11
N GLY A 105 -1.56 -22.86 15.84
CA GLY A 105 -1.14 -23.30 17.17
C GLY A 105 -1.11 -22.18 18.22
N VAL A 106 -1.96 -21.16 18.05
CA VAL A 106 -2.01 -19.95 18.88
C VAL A 106 -3.09 -20.10 19.93
N ASP A 107 -2.84 -19.61 21.14
CA ASP A 107 -3.81 -19.63 22.23
C ASP A 107 -5.05 -18.78 21.92
N LYS A 108 -6.22 -19.27 22.36
CA LYS A 108 -7.52 -18.61 22.09
C LYS A 108 -7.64 -17.23 22.73
N SER A 109 -6.86 -16.92 23.77
CA SER A 109 -6.84 -15.58 24.40
C SER A 109 -6.42 -14.48 23.40
N ARG A 110 -5.61 -14.84 22.39
CA ARG A 110 -5.24 -13.93 21.31
C ARG A 110 -6.41 -13.45 20.47
N VAL A 111 -7.46 -14.25 20.36
CA VAL A 111 -8.66 -13.89 19.57
C VAL A 111 -9.28 -12.59 20.08
N GLU A 112 -9.48 -12.47 21.40
CA GLU A 112 -10.06 -11.28 22.00
C GLU A 112 -9.12 -10.05 21.84
N ALA A 113 -7.81 -10.28 21.93
CA ALA A 113 -6.82 -9.22 21.75
C ALA A 113 -6.86 -8.64 20.31
N VAL A 114 -6.85 -9.50 19.29
CA VAL A 114 -6.88 -9.02 17.89
C VAL A 114 -8.25 -8.41 17.51
N LEU A 115 -9.35 -8.91 18.06
CA LEU A 115 -10.67 -8.30 17.87
C LEU A 115 -10.73 -6.86 18.40
N ARG A 116 -10.16 -6.62 19.58
CA ARG A 116 -10.01 -5.26 20.14
C ARG A 116 -9.12 -4.40 19.25
N GLN A 117 -7.98 -4.93 18.82
CA GLN A 117 -7.00 -4.20 18.03
C GLN A 117 -7.58 -3.68 16.69
N VAL A 118 -8.52 -4.42 16.09
CA VAL A 118 -9.18 -4.01 14.83
C VAL A 118 -10.56 -3.38 15.03
N GLY A 119 -10.99 -3.13 16.27
CA GLY A 119 -12.28 -2.48 16.56
C GLY A 119 -13.52 -3.31 16.23
N LEU A 120 -13.46 -4.65 16.42
CA LEU A 120 -14.58 -5.56 16.22
C LEU A 120 -15.22 -6.06 17.52
N THR A 121 -14.85 -5.47 18.68
CA THR A 121 -15.46 -5.78 19.97
C THR A 121 -16.95 -5.43 19.95
N GLY A 122 -17.79 -6.30 20.52
CA GLY A 122 -19.25 -6.15 20.55
C GLY A 122 -19.97 -6.71 19.31
N ARG A 123 -19.23 -7.03 18.25
CA ARG A 123 -19.76 -7.62 17.01
C ARG A 123 -19.22 -9.03 16.75
N GLU A 124 -18.34 -9.53 17.60
CA GLU A 124 -17.56 -10.76 17.42
C GLU A 124 -18.39 -12.04 17.29
N ARG A 125 -19.61 -12.04 17.85
CA ARG A 125 -20.53 -13.20 17.81
C ARG A 125 -21.48 -13.19 16.62
N GLU A 126 -21.51 -12.11 15.84
CA GLU A 126 -22.35 -12.02 14.65
C GLU A 126 -21.76 -12.84 13.50
N ARG A 127 -22.63 -13.45 12.69
CA ARG A 127 -22.22 -14.12 11.46
C ARG A 127 -21.58 -13.12 10.51
N THR A 128 -20.43 -13.50 9.92
CA THR A 128 -19.68 -12.60 9.04
C THR A 128 -20.37 -12.34 7.70
N SER A 129 -21.41 -13.13 7.35
CA SER A 129 -22.31 -12.81 6.22
C SER A 129 -23.06 -11.47 6.40
N LYS A 130 -23.21 -10.98 7.64
CA LYS A 130 -23.85 -9.69 7.96
C LYS A 130 -22.85 -8.53 8.05
N TYR A 131 -21.57 -8.80 7.88
CA TYR A 131 -20.52 -7.79 7.98
C TYR A 131 -20.48 -6.92 6.73
N SER A 132 -20.25 -5.61 6.93
CA SER A 132 -19.86 -4.72 5.83
C SER A 132 -18.47 -5.12 5.28
N ASN A 133 -18.12 -4.64 4.08
CA ASN A 133 -16.79 -4.90 3.51
C ASN A 133 -15.66 -4.42 4.43
N GLY A 134 -15.84 -3.27 5.09
CA GLY A 134 -14.86 -2.77 6.06
C GLY A 134 -14.72 -3.67 7.29
N MET A 135 -15.82 -4.20 7.83
CA MET A 135 -15.78 -5.16 8.94
C MET A 135 -15.10 -6.48 8.51
N LYS A 136 -15.38 -6.95 7.30
CA LYS A 136 -14.70 -8.13 6.74
C LYS A 136 -13.20 -7.87 6.59
N GLN A 137 -12.80 -6.69 6.12
CA GLN A 137 -11.40 -6.30 5.98
C GLN A 137 -10.68 -6.27 7.34
N ARG A 138 -11.30 -5.67 8.37
CA ARG A 138 -10.78 -5.69 9.74
C ARG A 138 -10.62 -7.12 10.27
N LEU A 139 -11.56 -8.01 9.99
CA LEU A 139 -11.47 -9.42 10.37
C LEU A 139 -10.30 -10.14 9.67
N LEU A 140 -10.03 -9.84 8.39
CA LEU A 140 -8.89 -10.38 7.66
C LEU A 140 -7.56 -9.91 8.27
N ILE A 141 -7.47 -8.63 8.63
CA ILE A 141 -6.30 -8.08 9.35
C ILE A 141 -6.16 -8.76 10.72
N ALA A 142 -7.23 -8.88 11.51
CA ALA A 142 -7.21 -9.58 12.80
C ALA A 142 -6.69 -11.01 12.66
N ARG A 143 -7.13 -11.74 11.63
CA ARG A 143 -6.68 -13.10 11.35
C ARG A 143 -5.18 -13.16 11.05
N ALA A 144 -4.68 -12.22 10.25
CA ALA A 144 -3.27 -12.12 9.91
C ALA A 144 -2.39 -11.77 11.12
N LEU A 145 -2.96 -11.16 12.18
CA LEU A 145 -2.26 -10.76 13.40
C LEU A 145 -2.26 -11.80 14.51
N LEU A 146 -3.01 -12.90 14.39
CA LEU A 146 -3.17 -13.90 15.46
C LEU A 146 -1.83 -14.42 16.02
N HIS A 147 -0.90 -14.77 15.13
CA HIS A 147 0.40 -15.35 15.46
C HIS A 147 1.51 -14.29 15.64
N GLN A 148 1.15 -13.00 15.77
CA GLN A 148 2.07 -11.89 16.01
C GLN A 148 3.19 -11.78 14.95
N PRO A 149 2.86 -11.64 13.68
CA PRO A 149 3.85 -11.58 12.62
C PRO A 149 4.76 -10.36 12.78
N ARG A 150 6.00 -10.49 12.35
CA ARG A 150 6.95 -9.37 12.30
C ARG A 150 6.78 -8.53 11.02
N VAL A 151 6.25 -9.14 9.96
CA VAL A 151 5.93 -8.47 8.69
C VAL A 151 4.47 -8.74 8.32
N LEU A 152 3.73 -7.70 8.01
CA LEU A 152 2.36 -7.77 7.53
C LEU A 152 2.31 -7.33 6.06
N PHE A 153 1.88 -8.24 5.18
CA PHE A 153 1.62 -7.95 3.77
C PHE A 153 0.13 -7.64 3.58
N LEU A 154 -0.15 -6.47 2.99
CA LEU A 154 -1.50 -6.00 2.70
C LEU A 154 -1.63 -5.73 1.20
N ASP A 155 -2.43 -6.52 0.51
CA ASP A 155 -2.68 -6.36 -0.92
C ASP A 155 -3.99 -5.58 -1.13
N GLU A 156 -3.89 -4.30 -1.52
CA GLU A 156 -5.01 -3.38 -1.75
C GLU A 156 -6.02 -3.31 -0.58
N PRO A 157 -5.59 -3.03 0.67
CA PRO A 157 -6.42 -3.23 1.86
C PRO A 157 -7.62 -2.29 1.96
N THR A 158 -7.65 -1.18 1.23
CA THR A 158 -8.76 -0.20 1.26
C THR A 158 -9.59 -0.19 -0.02
N ARG A 159 -9.28 -1.10 -0.96
CA ARG A 159 -9.99 -1.17 -2.25
C ARG A 159 -11.48 -1.40 -2.08
N GLY A 160 -12.29 -0.56 -2.73
CA GLY A 160 -13.76 -0.68 -2.71
C GLY A 160 -14.39 -0.38 -1.35
N LEU A 161 -13.67 0.30 -0.45
CA LEU A 161 -14.20 0.78 0.81
C LEU A 161 -14.57 2.27 0.73
N ASP A 162 -15.58 2.67 1.50
CA ASP A 162 -15.92 4.08 1.66
C ASP A 162 -14.75 4.87 2.27
N PRO A 163 -14.58 6.17 1.94
CA PRO A 163 -13.46 6.98 2.44
C PRO A 163 -13.32 7.01 3.96
N ALA A 164 -14.45 6.98 4.70
CA ALA A 164 -14.44 6.95 6.16
C ALA A 164 -13.87 5.62 6.68
N VAL A 165 -14.33 4.50 6.11
CA VAL A 165 -13.87 3.15 6.46
C VAL A 165 -12.41 2.94 6.06
N ALA A 166 -12.00 3.44 4.89
CA ALA A 166 -10.61 3.39 4.44
C ALA A 166 -9.68 4.12 5.44
N ARG A 167 -10.09 5.29 5.96
CA ARG A 167 -9.33 6.00 7.01
C ARG A 167 -9.15 5.18 8.28
N GLU A 168 -10.20 4.44 8.69
CA GLU A 168 -10.11 3.57 9.88
C GLU A 168 -9.14 2.41 9.66
N ILE A 169 -9.13 1.79 8.46
CA ILE A 169 -8.15 0.76 8.12
C ILE A 169 -6.73 1.35 8.11
N ARG A 170 -6.52 2.52 7.52
CA ARG A 170 -5.22 3.22 7.55
C ARG A 170 -4.75 3.49 8.99
N ALA A 171 -5.64 3.90 9.87
CA ALA A 171 -5.32 4.11 11.29
C ALA A 171 -4.86 2.82 11.96
N ILE A 172 -5.53 1.68 11.72
CA ILE A 172 -5.11 0.37 12.22
C ILE A 172 -3.71 0.02 11.71
N VAL A 173 -3.44 0.21 10.41
CA VAL A 173 -2.12 -0.07 9.81
C VAL A 173 -1.02 0.80 10.42
N ALA A 174 -1.29 2.10 10.61
CA ALA A 174 -0.35 3.02 11.25
C ALA A 174 -0.06 2.62 12.70
N ASP A 175 -1.07 2.18 13.46
CA ASP A 175 -0.90 1.70 14.84
C ASP A 175 -0.04 0.44 14.92
N LEU A 176 -0.23 -0.49 14.00
CA LEU A 176 0.58 -1.71 13.90
C LEU A 176 2.07 -1.38 13.66
N ALA A 177 2.34 -0.46 12.76
CA ALA A 177 3.71 -0.02 12.48
C ALA A 177 4.34 0.69 13.69
N ARG A 178 3.58 1.54 14.40
CA ARG A 178 4.05 2.17 15.65
C ARG A 178 4.38 1.16 16.75
N GLN A 179 3.73 -0.01 16.73
CA GLN A 179 4.03 -1.13 17.62
C GLN A 179 5.20 -2.00 17.14
N GLY A 180 5.87 -1.62 16.04
CA GLY A 180 7.06 -2.29 15.51
C GLY A 180 6.80 -3.34 14.43
N THR A 181 5.58 -3.52 13.98
CA THR A 181 5.28 -4.40 12.83
C THR A 181 5.73 -3.73 11.54
N THR A 182 6.54 -4.43 10.73
CA THR A 182 6.86 -3.98 9.37
C THR A 182 5.65 -4.20 8.48
N VAL A 183 5.25 -3.20 7.68
CA VAL A 183 4.11 -3.34 6.78
C VAL A 183 4.57 -3.17 5.34
N PHE A 184 4.26 -4.15 4.51
CA PHE A 184 4.39 -4.08 3.04
C PHE A 184 2.99 -3.90 2.45
N LEU A 185 2.70 -2.70 1.97
CA LEU A 185 1.40 -2.29 1.48
C LEU A 185 1.42 -2.16 -0.04
N THR A 186 0.57 -2.90 -0.76
CA THR A 186 0.33 -2.59 -2.18
C THR A 186 -0.92 -1.76 -2.33
N THR A 187 -0.88 -0.79 -3.21
CA THR A 187 -2.04 0.04 -3.54
C THR A 187 -1.88 0.69 -4.92
N HIS A 188 -3.00 1.06 -5.52
CA HIS A 188 -3.04 1.98 -6.65
C HIS A 188 -3.53 3.37 -6.24
N TYR A 189 -3.94 3.55 -4.96
CA TYR A 189 -4.35 4.84 -4.41
C TYR A 189 -3.13 5.62 -3.94
N MET A 190 -2.75 6.65 -4.70
CA MET A 190 -1.56 7.48 -4.41
C MET A 190 -1.65 8.16 -3.05
N GLU A 191 -2.85 8.66 -2.69
CA GLU A 191 -3.10 9.29 -1.40
C GLU A 191 -2.84 8.34 -0.22
N GLU A 192 -3.21 7.06 -0.35
CA GLU A 192 -2.95 6.07 0.69
C GLU A 192 -1.46 5.85 0.91
N ALA A 193 -0.71 5.70 -0.19
CA ALA A 193 0.74 5.54 -0.13
C ALA A 193 1.42 6.80 0.44
N ASP A 194 0.98 7.99 0.04
CA ASP A 194 1.51 9.28 0.52
C ASP A 194 1.29 9.46 2.03
N GLN A 195 0.12 9.09 2.54
CA GLN A 195 -0.23 9.27 3.95
C GLN A 195 0.40 8.24 4.90
N LEU A 196 0.59 7.01 4.43
CA LEU A 196 1.00 5.90 5.29
C LEU A 196 2.48 5.56 5.18
N SER A 197 3.06 5.68 3.99
CA SER A 197 4.34 5.04 3.72
C SER A 197 5.51 5.95 4.08
N ARG A 198 6.52 5.39 4.73
CA ARG A 198 7.81 6.06 4.92
C ARG A 198 8.59 6.16 3.62
N ARG A 199 8.58 5.08 2.84
CA ARG A 199 9.12 4.99 1.48
C ARG A 199 8.15 4.29 0.56
N VAL A 200 8.22 4.64 -0.71
CA VAL A 200 7.37 4.10 -1.77
C VAL A 200 8.24 3.62 -2.91
N ALA A 201 7.99 2.41 -3.37
CA ALA A 201 8.46 1.94 -4.68
C ALA A 201 7.31 2.05 -5.68
N ILE A 202 7.53 2.79 -6.75
CA ILE A 202 6.59 2.87 -7.88
C ILE A 202 6.95 1.76 -8.86
N ILE A 203 5.99 0.86 -9.11
CA ILE A 203 6.15 -0.25 -10.06
C ILE A 203 5.30 0.00 -11.31
N ASP A 204 5.91 -0.19 -12.47
CA ASP A 204 5.23 -0.18 -13.75
C ASP A 204 5.79 -1.27 -14.67
N HIS A 205 4.89 -2.00 -15.38
CA HIS A 205 5.27 -3.13 -16.25
C HIS A 205 6.29 -4.10 -15.62
N GLY A 206 6.10 -4.43 -14.34
CA GLY A 206 6.97 -5.35 -13.60
C GLY A 206 8.29 -4.77 -13.14
N ARG A 207 8.59 -3.49 -13.38
CA ARG A 207 9.84 -2.82 -13.01
C ARG A 207 9.61 -1.74 -11.97
N VAL A 208 10.52 -1.61 -11.01
CA VAL A 208 10.55 -0.47 -10.10
C VAL A 208 11.13 0.72 -10.86
N VAL A 209 10.31 1.76 -11.09
CA VAL A 209 10.69 2.97 -11.84
C VAL A 209 11.17 4.10 -10.92
N ALA A 210 10.75 4.08 -9.65
CA ALA A 210 11.25 5.00 -8.62
C ALA A 210 11.12 4.38 -7.23
N LEU A 211 12.00 4.75 -6.31
CA LEU A 211 11.96 4.33 -4.91
C LEU A 211 12.56 5.42 -4.04
N ASP A 212 11.75 6.07 -3.21
CA ASP A 212 12.16 7.03 -2.20
C ASP A 212 11.00 7.32 -1.22
N SER A 213 11.19 8.28 -0.31
CA SER A 213 10.07 8.83 0.46
C SER A 213 9.09 9.58 -0.46
N PRO A 214 7.79 9.60 -0.12
CA PRO A 214 6.81 10.38 -0.88
C PRO A 214 7.22 11.83 -1.10
N GLY A 215 7.77 12.48 -0.05
CA GLY A 215 8.25 13.86 -0.12
C GLY A 215 9.41 14.05 -1.11
N SER A 216 10.41 13.13 -1.09
CA SER A 216 11.53 13.17 -2.04
C SER A 216 11.08 12.95 -3.48
N LEU A 217 10.17 12.00 -3.71
CA LEU A 217 9.62 11.73 -5.04
C LEU A 217 8.87 12.94 -5.60
N LYS A 218 8.03 13.58 -4.77
CA LYS A 218 7.31 14.81 -5.13
C LYS A 218 8.25 15.98 -5.39
N ALA A 219 9.29 16.14 -4.60
CA ALA A 219 10.27 17.20 -4.79
C ALA A 219 11.13 17.02 -6.07
N SER A 220 11.50 15.75 -6.41
CA SER A 220 12.38 15.46 -7.54
C SER A 220 11.66 15.37 -8.88
N HIS A 221 10.42 14.90 -8.87
CA HIS A 221 9.65 14.59 -10.08
C HIS A 221 8.36 15.37 -10.21
N GLY A 222 7.84 15.97 -9.13
CA GLY A 222 6.63 16.76 -9.16
C GLY A 222 6.85 18.10 -9.86
N GLN A 223 5.80 18.67 -10.42
CA GLN A 223 5.78 20.04 -10.90
C GLN A 223 5.15 20.94 -9.84
N ARG A 224 5.83 22.01 -9.50
CA ARG A 224 5.24 23.05 -8.67
C ARG A 224 4.27 23.88 -9.51
N GLN A 225 3.00 23.87 -9.14
CA GLN A 225 1.96 24.56 -9.89
C GLN A 225 1.28 25.64 -9.04
N VAL A 226 0.79 26.64 -9.71
CA VAL A 226 -0.07 27.67 -9.16
C VAL A 226 -1.41 27.63 -9.92
N MET A 227 -2.49 27.51 -9.18
CA MET A 227 -3.84 27.63 -9.69
C MET A 227 -4.37 29.04 -9.40
N LEU A 228 -4.75 29.75 -10.44
CA LEU A 228 -5.33 31.10 -10.39
C LEU A 228 -6.81 31.02 -10.73
N ALA A 229 -7.69 31.49 -9.85
CA ALA A 229 -9.06 31.78 -10.23
C ALA A 229 -9.13 33.27 -10.62
N LEU A 230 -9.60 33.53 -11.83
CA LEU A 230 -9.73 34.88 -12.37
C LEU A 230 -11.13 35.45 -12.09
N LYS A 231 -11.25 36.79 -12.04
CA LYS A 231 -12.52 37.49 -11.80
C LYS A 231 -13.61 37.22 -12.86
N ASN A 232 -13.20 36.77 -14.03
CA ASN A 232 -14.12 36.35 -15.10
C ASN A 232 -14.68 34.92 -14.94
N GLY A 233 -14.28 34.21 -13.87
CA GLY A 233 -14.68 32.83 -13.58
C GLY A 233 -13.79 31.75 -14.21
N GLU A 234 -12.77 32.14 -14.96
CA GLU A 234 -11.79 31.16 -15.51
C GLU A 234 -10.80 30.70 -14.42
N THR A 235 -10.33 29.46 -14.56
CA THR A 235 -9.25 28.89 -13.75
C THR A 235 -8.06 28.61 -14.66
N VAL A 236 -6.89 29.13 -14.31
CA VAL A 236 -5.63 28.95 -15.03
C VAL A 236 -4.66 28.24 -14.13
N THR A 237 -4.08 27.12 -14.59
CA THR A 237 -3.00 26.41 -13.87
C THR A 237 -1.69 26.67 -14.60
N LEU A 238 -0.68 27.13 -13.88
CA LEU A 238 0.62 27.51 -14.40
C LEU A 238 1.72 26.72 -13.65
N ALA A 239 2.71 26.23 -14.38
CA ALA A 239 3.87 25.56 -13.83
C ALA A 239 4.91 26.60 -13.37
N LEU A 240 5.28 26.59 -12.09
CA LEU A 240 6.25 27.56 -11.54
C LEU A 240 7.68 27.37 -12.07
N ASP A 241 7.98 26.18 -12.59
CA ASP A 241 9.29 25.81 -13.10
C ASP A 241 9.40 26.02 -14.62
N ASP A 242 8.35 26.53 -15.29
CA ASP A 242 8.35 26.89 -16.71
C ASP A 242 8.47 28.42 -16.86
N GLU A 243 9.42 28.88 -17.66
CA GLU A 243 9.67 30.33 -17.83
C GLU A 243 8.49 31.08 -18.48
N GLY A 244 7.77 30.44 -19.40
CA GLY A 244 6.60 31.03 -20.07
C GLY A 244 5.45 31.22 -19.08
N ASP A 245 5.17 30.18 -18.29
CA ASP A 245 4.14 30.19 -17.25
C ASP A 245 4.50 31.18 -16.11
N ALA A 246 5.76 31.28 -15.74
CA ALA A 246 6.22 32.25 -14.73
C ALA A 246 6.00 33.71 -15.21
N ARG A 247 6.26 34.01 -16.48
CA ARG A 247 5.95 35.33 -17.08
C ARG A 247 4.45 35.59 -17.10
N ARG A 248 3.66 34.61 -17.51
CA ARG A 248 2.18 34.69 -17.54
C ARG A 248 1.59 34.89 -16.15
N LEU A 249 2.16 34.24 -15.13
CA LEU A 249 1.80 34.45 -13.74
C LEU A 249 2.03 35.89 -13.30
N ALA A 250 3.18 36.47 -13.65
CA ALA A 250 3.51 37.87 -13.34
C ALA A 250 2.54 38.83 -14.03
N GLU A 251 2.23 38.63 -15.31
CA GLU A 251 1.27 39.45 -16.09
C GLU A 251 -0.13 39.41 -15.48
N LEU A 252 -0.66 38.20 -15.21
CA LEU A 252 -1.99 38.02 -14.61
C LEU A 252 -2.06 38.65 -13.20
N SER A 253 -1.01 38.52 -12.43
CA SER A 253 -0.93 39.12 -11.08
C SER A 253 -0.92 40.64 -11.14
N ALA A 254 -0.16 41.22 -12.10
CA ALA A 254 -0.06 42.68 -12.29
C ALA A 254 -1.35 43.29 -12.86
N SER A 255 -2.12 42.54 -13.67
CA SER A 255 -3.36 43.04 -14.27
C SER A 255 -4.52 43.22 -13.27
N GLY A 256 -4.38 42.72 -12.04
CA GLY A 256 -5.44 42.76 -11.03
C GLY A 256 -6.66 41.89 -11.35
N THR A 257 -6.54 40.99 -12.33
CA THR A 257 -7.62 40.06 -12.75
C THR A 257 -7.71 38.80 -11.88
N VAL A 258 -6.67 38.50 -11.10
CA VAL A 258 -6.64 37.34 -10.19
C VAL A 258 -7.54 37.59 -9.00
N GLN A 259 -8.47 36.67 -8.75
CA GLN A 259 -9.35 36.65 -7.59
C GLN A 259 -8.74 35.83 -6.43
N THR A 260 -8.25 34.62 -6.73
CA THR A 260 -7.54 33.77 -5.77
C THR A 260 -6.33 33.12 -6.40
N MET A 261 -5.29 32.92 -5.60
CA MET A 261 -4.08 32.19 -5.99
C MET A 261 -3.85 31.08 -4.98
N ARG A 262 -3.66 29.85 -5.47
CA ARG A 262 -3.35 28.70 -4.64
C ARG A 262 -2.15 27.97 -5.22
N THR A 263 -1.14 27.70 -4.42
CA THR A 263 -0.06 26.78 -4.79
C THR A 263 -0.56 25.36 -4.60
N THR A 264 -0.38 24.53 -5.61
CA THR A 264 -0.68 23.10 -5.54
C THR A 264 0.62 22.35 -5.39
N GLU A 265 0.78 21.63 -4.29
CA GLU A 265 1.91 20.72 -4.13
C GLU A 265 1.74 19.54 -5.10
N ALA A 266 2.87 19.08 -5.64
CA ALA A 266 2.88 17.91 -6.50
C ALA A 266 2.36 16.69 -5.74
N THR A 267 1.61 15.86 -6.42
CA THR A 267 1.08 14.59 -5.92
C THR A 267 1.93 13.41 -6.38
N LEU A 268 1.80 12.26 -5.74
CA LEU A 268 2.41 11.04 -6.27
C LEU A 268 1.81 10.61 -7.62
N GLU A 269 0.58 11.08 -7.95
CA GLU A 269 -0.04 10.85 -9.25
C GLU A 269 0.70 11.62 -10.35
N ASP A 270 1.08 12.88 -10.09
CA ASP A 270 1.91 13.68 -11.00
C ASP A 270 3.28 13.03 -11.22
N VAL A 271 3.88 12.51 -10.14
CA VAL A 271 5.15 11.77 -10.22
C VAL A 271 5.00 10.54 -11.10
N PHE A 272 3.94 9.74 -10.88
CA PHE A 272 3.69 8.55 -11.68
C PHE A 272 3.49 8.89 -13.16
N LEU A 273 2.64 9.88 -13.46
CA LEU A 273 2.39 10.33 -14.82
C LEU A 273 3.68 10.77 -15.53
N LYS A 274 4.53 11.54 -14.83
CA LYS A 274 5.81 12.00 -15.38
C LYS A 274 6.79 10.87 -15.66
N LEU A 275 6.86 9.86 -14.77
CA LEU A 275 7.78 8.73 -14.92
C LEU A 275 7.35 7.69 -15.95
N THR A 276 6.03 7.52 -16.14
CA THR A 276 5.48 6.44 -16.99
C THR A 276 4.80 6.93 -18.26
N GLY A 277 4.51 8.24 -18.37
CA GLY A 277 3.81 8.85 -19.50
C GLY A 277 2.32 8.51 -19.57
N ARG A 278 1.72 7.91 -18.51
CA ARG A 278 0.31 7.51 -18.49
C ARG A 278 -0.31 7.69 -17.09
N SER A 279 -1.62 7.93 -17.06
CA SER A 279 -2.37 7.97 -15.81
C SER A 279 -2.65 6.55 -15.26
N LEU A 280 -3.05 6.48 -13.99
CA LEU A 280 -3.45 5.24 -13.29
C LEU A 280 -4.90 4.81 -13.60
N ALA A 281 -5.41 5.03 -14.78
CA ALA A 281 -6.79 4.67 -15.12
C ALA A 281 -7.07 3.16 -14.98
#